data_ce175b1222cc8e79447a0ef41f309009
#
_entry.id   ce175b1222cc8e79447a0ef41f309009
#
_cell.length_a   1.000
_cell.length_b   1.000
_cell.length_c   1.000
_cell.angle_alpha   90.00
_cell.angle_beta   90.00
_cell.angle_gamma   90.00
#
_symmetry.space_group_name_H-M   'P 1'
#
loop_
_entity.id
_entity.type
_entity.pdbx_description
1 polymer ?
#
loop_
_entity_poly.entity_id
_entity_poly.type
_entity_poly.pdbx_seq_one_letter_code
_entity_poly.pdbx_strand_id
1 'polypeptide(L)'
;LWYRPSYFTKPGETTWRESCDREVGYVRNAVGVADVSTLGKIDIQGPDAAAFLDFVYCNMFSSLKLNRVRYGLMLREDGYVMDDGTTARLGENHYVMTTTTAGAGEVMKHLEFAAQALRPDLDVTFTSVTEQWAQFAVAGPKARDLLNEILSEPLTDDAWPFMACGAVKVLGVEGRLFRISFSGEHAYEIAVPSRYGDALFRRMVKRAEDLGGGPYGMEALNVLRIEKG
;
A
#
# COMPACT_ATOMS: atom_id res chain seq x y z
N LEU A 1 6.06 -17.55 -3.60
CA LEU A 1 6.05 -17.06 -2.21
C LEU A 1 7.07 -15.95 -2.05
N TRP A 2 6.65 -14.83 -1.47
CA TRP A 2 7.51 -13.69 -1.18
C TRP A 2 7.97 -13.73 0.28
N TYR A 3 9.26 -13.50 0.51
CA TYR A 3 9.78 -13.29 1.86
C TYR A 3 9.67 -11.82 2.23
N ARG A 4 9.23 -11.54 3.45
CA ARG A 4 9.24 -10.20 4.04
C ARG A 4 9.99 -10.24 5.35
N PRO A 5 10.79 -9.20 5.70
CA PRO A 5 11.48 -9.17 6.98
C PRO A 5 10.45 -9.12 8.12
N SER A 6 10.58 -10.02 9.10
CA SER A 6 9.80 -9.95 10.34
C SER A 6 10.26 -8.78 11.19
N TYR A 7 11.56 -8.55 11.28
CA TYR A 7 12.21 -7.48 12.03
C TYR A 7 13.64 -7.27 11.52
N PHE A 8 14.25 -6.17 11.91
CA PHE A 8 15.64 -5.81 11.57
C PHE A 8 16.46 -5.74 12.85
N THR A 9 17.39 -6.68 13.08
CA THR A 9 18.26 -6.71 14.26
C THR A 9 19.31 -5.61 14.22
N LYS A 10 19.65 -5.05 15.40
CA LYS A 10 20.82 -4.19 15.58
C LYS A 10 21.84 -4.84 16.51
N PRO A 11 23.14 -4.48 16.40
CA PRO A 11 24.16 -4.95 17.32
C PRO A 11 23.75 -4.69 18.77
N GLY A 12 23.87 -5.72 19.62
CA GLY A 12 23.48 -5.68 21.03
C GLY A 12 22.06 -6.16 21.33
N GLU A 13 21.19 -6.30 20.34
CA GLU A 13 19.88 -6.93 20.53
C GLU A 13 20.02 -8.45 20.56
N THR A 14 19.37 -9.08 21.54
CA THR A 14 19.47 -10.53 21.78
C THR A 14 18.17 -11.27 21.47
N THR A 15 17.05 -10.55 21.35
CA THR A 15 15.73 -11.10 21.09
C THR A 15 15.04 -10.34 19.97
N TRP A 16 14.14 -11.02 19.22
CA TRP A 16 13.29 -10.39 18.23
C TRP A 16 12.40 -9.29 18.83
N ARG A 17 12.04 -9.43 20.10
CA ARG A 17 11.18 -8.46 20.80
C ARG A 17 11.86 -7.12 20.97
N GLU A 18 13.14 -7.09 21.30
CA GLU A 18 13.92 -5.85 21.40
C GLU A 18 13.95 -5.10 20.06
N SER A 19 14.16 -5.84 18.95
CA SER A 19 14.10 -5.27 17.60
C SER A 19 12.69 -4.71 17.30
N CYS A 20 11.66 -5.49 17.58
CA CYS A 20 10.26 -5.10 17.34
C CYS A 20 9.87 -3.85 18.14
N ASP A 21 10.18 -3.81 19.44
CA ASP A 21 9.85 -2.67 20.31
C ASP A 21 10.57 -1.39 19.86
N ARG A 22 11.82 -1.50 19.42
CA ARG A 22 12.56 -0.37 18.82
C ARG A 22 11.92 0.10 17.51
N GLU A 23 11.52 -0.81 16.65
CA GLU A 23 10.89 -0.49 15.37
C GLU A 23 9.52 0.16 15.55
N VAL A 24 8.71 -0.31 16.49
CA VAL A 24 7.46 0.34 16.91
C VAL A 24 7.76 1.78 17.38
N GLY A 25 8.82 1.94 18.18
CA GLY A 25 9.28 3.25 18.64
C GLY A 25 9.65 4.21 17.49
N TYR A 26 10.23 3.71 16.39
CA TYR A 26 10.52 4.51 15.21
C TYR A 26 9.28 5.11 14.58
N VAL A 27 8.25 4.28 14.39
CA VAL A 27 7.00 4.71 13.76
C VAL A 27 6.23 5.67 14.66
N ARG A 28 6.25 5.47 15.99
CA ARG A 28 5.53 6.35 16.92
C ARG A 28 6.20 7.70 17.13
N ASN A 29 7.54 7.74 17.19
CA ASN A 29 8.27 8.92 17.66
C ASN A 29 9.04 9.64 16.55
N ALA A 30 9.25 9.00 15.40
CA ALA A 30 10.04 9.54 14.30
C ALA A 30 9.44 9.16 12.94
N VAL A 31 10.07 8.23 12.23
CA VAL A 31 9.59 7.69 10.96
C VAL A 31 10.11 6.28 10.73
N GLY A 32 9.21 5.37 10.41
CA GLY A 32 9.53 4.02 9.95
C GLY A 32 9.34 3.87 8.46
N VAL A 33 10.16 3.03 7.83
CA VAL A 33 10.04 2.64 6.42
C VAL A 33 9.93 1.13 6.34
N ALA A 34 8.85 0.62 5.72
CA ALA A 34 8.65 -0.81 5.48
C ALA A 34 8.52 -1.12 3.99
N ASP A 35 9.10 -2.23 3.58
CA ASP A 35 8.88 -2.76 2.23
C ASP A 35 7.54 -3.53 2.18
N VAL A 36 6.60 -3.00 1.43
CA VAL A 36 5.29 -3.57 1.17
C VAL A 36 5.11 -3.97 -0.31
N SER A 37 6.22 -4.10 -1.04
CA SER A 37 6.23 -4.44 -2.47
C SER A 37 5.57 -5.79 -2.77
N THR A 38 5.45 -6.67 -1.79
CA THR A 38 4.86 -7.99 -1.95
C THR A 38 3.33 -8.01 -1.89
N LEU A 39 2.68 -6.90 -1.50
CA LEU A 39 1.22 -6.77 -1.63
C LEU A 39 0.82 -6.96 -3.09
N GLY A 40 -0.22 -7.74 -3.33
CA GLY A 40 -0.78 -7.86 -4.68
C GLY A 40 -1.21 -6.50 -5.20
N LYS A 41 -0.92 -6.22 -6.45
CA LYS A 41 -1.35 -5.02 -7.17
C LYS A 41 -1.99 -5.44 -8.48
N ILE A 42 -3.25 -5.10 -8.65
CA ILE A 42 -4.02 -5.43 -9.84
C ILE A 42 -4.51 -4.11 -10.46
N ASP A 43 -4.10 -3.88 -11.68
CA ASP A 43 -4.57 -2.77 -12.50
C ASP A 43 -5.90 -3.15 -13.14
N ILE A 44 -6.93 -2.32 -13.00
CA ILE A 44 -8.29 -2.58 -13.46
C ILE A 44 -8.74 -1.40 -14.32
N GLN A 45 -9.11 -1.68 -15.55
CA GLN A 45 -9.49 -0.67 -16.52
C GLN A 45 -10.73 -1.10 -17.32
N GLY A 46 -11.48 -0.14 -17.79
CA GLY A 46 -12.65 -0.34 -18.63
C GLY A 46 -13.83 0.55 -18.24
N PRO A 47 -14.76 0.78 -19.15
CA PRO A 47 -15.94 1.60 -18.88
C PRO A 47 -16.79 1.05 -17.72
N ASP A 48 -16.77 -0.28 -17.51
CA ASP A 48 -17.54 -0.94 -16.47
C ASP A 48 -16.68 -1.32 -15.23
N ALA A 49 -15.45 -0.82 -15.14
CA ALA A 49 -14.54 -1.12 -14.01
C ALA A 49 -15.17 -0.80 -12.64
N ALA A 50 -15.89 0.31 -12.52
CA ALA A 50 -16.57 0.69 -11.29
C ALA A 50 -17.70 -0.29 -10.92
N ALA A 51 -18.52 -0.69 -11.89
CA ALA A 51 -19.61 -1.65 -11.69
C ALA A 51 -19.08 -3.04 -11.36
N PHE A 52 -17.98 -3.44 -11.98
CA PHE A 52 -17.31 -4.70 -11.67
C PHE A 52 -16.75 -4.71 -10.24
N LEU A 53 -16.12 -3.62 -9.79
CA LEU A 53 -15.65 -3.49 -8.42
C LEU A 53 -16.78 -3.53 -7.40
N ASP A 54 -17.94 -2.90 -7.69
CA ASP A 54 -19.14 -2.98 -6.85
C ASP A 54 -19.71 -4.41 -6.77
N PHE A 55 -19.47 -5.23 -7.79
CA PHE A 55 -19.92 -6.62 -7.82
C PHE A 55 -19.00 -7.54 -6.98
N VAL A 56 -17.70 -7.34 -7.03
CA VAL A 56 -16.73 -8.25 -6.35
C VAL A 56 -16.42 -7.84 -4.91
N TYR A 57 -16.73 -6.61 -4.51
CA TYR A 57 -16.55 -6.12 -3.14
C TYR A 57 -17.89 -5.90 -2.43
N CYS A 58 -17.91 -5.96 -1.12
CA CYS A 58 -19.06 -5.50 -0.34
C CYS A 58 -19.12 -3.96 -0.20
N ASN A 59 -18.12 -3.25 -0.68
CA ASN A 59 -18.00 -1.80 -0.68
C ASN A 59 -18.34 -1.24 -2.07
N MET A 60 -18.90 -0.03 -2.11
CA MET A 60 -19.31 0.64 -3.35
C MET A 60 -18.18 1.50 -3.92
N PHE A 61 -17.58 1.09 -5.04
CA PHE A 61 -16.49 1.80 -5.71
C PHE A 61 -16.96 2.77 -6.81
N SER A 62 -18.17 2.59 -7.33
CA SER A 62 -18.79 3.52 -8.28
C SER A 62 -18.91 4.94 -7.72
N SER A 63 -19.09 5.08 -6.40
CA SER A 63 -19.13 6.37 -5.70
C SER A 63 -17.75 6.90 -5.31
N LEU A 64 -16.66 6.18 -5.57
CA LEU A 64 -15.30 6.63 -5.26
C LEU A 64 -14.90 7.77 -6.19
N LYS A 65 -14.51 8.91 -5.61
CA LYS A 65 -14.06 10.07 -6.40
C LYS A 65 -12.69 9.83 -7.01
N LEU A 66 -12.39 10.52 -8.10
CA LEU A 66 -11.06 10.52 -8.72
C LEU A 66 -9.98 10.93 -7.69
N ASN A 67 -8.81 10.34 -7.79
CA ASN A 67 -7.67 10.53 -6.89
C ASN A 67 -7.97 10.21 -5.42
N ARG A 68 -8.89 9.27 -5.18
CA ARG A 68 -9.22 8.77 -3.84
C ARG A 68 -9.00 7.28 -3.74
N VAL A 69 -8.75 6.84 -2.52
CA VAL A 69 -8.62 5.44 -2.13
C VAL A 69 -9.83 5.03 -1.30
N ARG A 70 -10.23 3.78 -1.37
CA ARG A 70 -11.19 3.16 -0.47
C ARG A 70 -10.70 1.79 -0.05
N TYR A 71 -10.78 1.51 1.25
CA TYR A 71 -10.60 0.17 1.78
C TYR A 71 -11.82 -0.68 1.43
N GLY A 72 -11.59 -1.91 1.03
CA GLY A 72 -12.63 -2.84 0.61
C GLY A 72 -12.43 -4.23 1.20
N LEU A 73 -13.56 -4.90 1.44
CA LEU A 73 -13.65 -6.29 1.83
C LEU A 73 -14.22 -7.11 0.70
N MET A 74 -13.48 -8.13 0.28
CA MET A 74 -13.93 -9.14 -0.66
C MET A 74 -14.39 -10.36 0.14
N LEU A 75 -15.63 -10.76 -0.06
CA LEU A 75 -16.25 -11.85 0.70
C LEU A 75 -16.44 -13.08 -0.19
N ARG A 76 -16.38 -14.25 0.42
CA ARG A 76 -16.83 -15.50 -0.16
C ARG A 76 -18.34 -15.60 -0.09
N GLU A 77 -18.93 -16.55 -0.80
CA GLU A 77 -20.37 -16.80 -0.81
C GLU A 77 -20.97 -17.14 0.57
N ASP A 78 -20.15 -17.69 1.47
CA ASP A 78 -20.51 -17.98 2.86
C ASP A 78 -20.40 -16.76 3.80
N GLY A 79 -20.02 -15.60 3.27
CA GLY A 79 -19.88 -14.34 4.02
C GLY A 79 -18.56 -14.16 4.75
N TYR A 80 -17.65 -15.14 4.68
CA TYR A 80 -16.31 -14.97 5.24
C TYR A 80 -15.44 -14.10 4.33
N VAL A 81 -14.52 -13.35 4.95
CA VAL A 81 -13.54 -12.54 4.22
C VAL A 81 -12.64 -13.45 3.40
N MET A 82 -12.60 -13.22 2.09
CA MET A 82 -11.68 -13.87 1.18
C MET A 82 -10.35 -13.11 1.14
N ASP A 83 -10.42 -11.80 0.99
CA ASP A 83 -9.28 -10.88 1.03
C ASP A 83 -9.74 -9.46 1.35
N ASP A 84 -8.79 -8.59 1.70
CA ASP A 84 -9.02 -7.18 1.94
C ASP A 84 -7.89 -6.35 1.35
N GLY A 85 -8.17 -5.08 1.11
CA GLY A 85 -7.15 -4.18 0.58
C GLY A 85 -7.69 -2.81 0.26
N THR A 86 -6.86 -2.02 -0.36
CA THR A 86 -7.24 -0.68 -0.81
C THR A 86 -7.37 -0.63 -2.33
N THR A 87 -8.36 0.10 -2.81
CA THR A 87 -8.52 0.37 -4.25
C THR A 87 -8.49 1.88 -4.47
N ALA A 88 -7.57 2.31 -5.33
CA ALA A 88 -7.35 3.69 -5.72
C ALA A 88 -7.98 3.96 -7.09
N ARG A 89 -8.74 5.05 -7.24
CA ARG A 89 -9.24 5.52 -8.54
C ARG A 89 -8.26 6.53 -9.12
N LEU A 90 -7.45 6.10 -10.09
CA LEU A 90 -6.41 6.90 -10.73
C LEU A 90 -6.88 7.63 -11.99
N GLY A 91 -7.96 7.18 -12.59
CA GLY A 91 -8.58 7.75 -13.79
C GLY A 91 -10.08 7.53 -13.79
N GLU A 92 -10.77 8.06 -14.78
CA GLU A 92 -12.22 7.90 -14.90
C GLU A 92 -12.61 6.41 -14.88
N ASN A 93 -11.93 5.60 -15.69
CA ASN A 93 -12.14 4.16 -15.85
C ASN A 93 -10.89 3.36 -15.48
N HIS A 94 -10.07 3.87 -14.57
CA HIS A 94 -8.80 3.26 -14.17
C HIS A 94 -8.68 3.19 -12.65
N TYR A 95 -8.52 1.97 -12.15
CA TYR A 95 -8.35 1.66 -10.74
C TYR A 95 -7.10 0.81 -10.52
N VAL A 96 -6.50 0.94 -9.35
CA VAL A 96 -5.46 0.03 -8.87
C VAL A 96 -5.91 -0.54 -7.53
N MET A 97 -6.11 -1.84 -7.51
CA MET A 97 -6.46 -2.62 -6.33
C MET A 97 -5.20 -3.17 -5.69
N THR A 98 -5.10 -3.11 -4.36
CA THR A 98 -4.13 -3.90 -3.59
C THR A 98 -4.82 -5.07 -2.91
N THR A 99 -4.08 -6.16 -2.69
CA THR A 99 -4.52 -7.37 -1.98
C THR A 99 -3.51 -7.72 -0.91
N THR A 100 -3.86 -8.65 -0.03
CA THR A 100 -2.82 -9.26 0.82
C THR A 100 -1.80 -10.00 -0.04
N THR A 101 -0.57 -10.13 0.46
CA THR A 101 0.50 -10.86 -0.26
C THR A 101 0.10 -12.30 -0.55
N ALA A 102 -0.52 -12.98 0.41
CA ALA A 102 -0.93 -14.38 0.27
C ALA A 102 -2.16 -14.52 -0.64
N GLY A 103 -3.07 -13.55 -0.63
CA GLY A 103 -4.33 -13.57 -1.37
C GLY A 103 -4.22 -13.21 -2.85
N ALA A 104 -3.09 -12.61 -3.30
CA ALA A 104 -2.98 -12.02 -4.64
C ALA A 104 -3.38 -12.98 -5.78
N GLY A 105 -2.96 -14.24 -5.72
CA GLY A 105 -3.28 -15.25 -6.74
C GLY A 105 -4.75 -15.68 -6.69
N GLU A 106 -5.31 -15.85 -5.50
CA GLU A 106 -6.72 -16.25 -5.33
C GLU A 106 -7.67 -15.11 -5.72
N VAL A 107 -7.34 -13.88 -5.38
CA VAL A 107 -8.09 -12.70 -5.83
C VAL A 107 -8.08 -12.61 -7.35
N MET A 108 -6.91 -12.77 -8.00
CA MET A 108 -6.83 -12.74 -9.46
C MET A 108 -7.73 -13.79 -10.11
N LYS A 109 -7.70 -15.05 -9.63
CA LYS A 109 -8.58 -16.13 -10.10
C LYS A 109 -10.06 -15.78 -9.89
N HIS A 110 -10.40 -15.19 -8.75
CA HIS A 110 -11.76 -14.79 -8.46
C HIS A 110 -12.24 -13.70 -9.42
N LEU A 111 -11.40 -12.70 -9.71
CA LEU A 111 -11.72 -11.65 -10.69
C LEU A 111 -11.94 -12.25 -12.09
N GLU A 112 -11.07 -13.16 -12.52
CA GLU A 112 -11.20 -13.87 -13.80
C GLU A 112 -12.51 -14.66 -13.88
N PHE A 113 -12.83 -15.43 -12.83
CA PHE A 113 -14.09 -16.16 -12.75
C PHE A 113 -15.31 -15.23 -12.77
N ALA A 114 -15.27 -14.16 -11.97
CA ALA A 114 -16.35 -13.19 -11.90
C ALA A 114 -16.61 -12.52 -13.24
N ALA A 115 -15.57 -12.09 -13.95
CA ALA A 115 -15.69 -11.43 -15.24
C ALA A 115 -16.15 -12.40 -16.35
N GLN A 116 -15.62 -13.63 -16.37
CA GLN A 116 -15.91 -14.57 -17.48
C GLN A 116 -17.20 -15.36 -17.30
N ALA A 117 -17.58 -15.68 -16.07
CA ALA A 117 -18.70 -16.56 -15.79
C ALA A 117 -19.92 -15.86 -15.17
N LEU A 118 -19.69 -14.88 -14.28
CA LEU A 118 -20.78 -14.24 -13.54
C LEU A 118 -21.25 -12.93 -14.19
N ARG A 119 -20.33 -12.15 -14.71
CA ARG A 119 -20.60 -10.84 -15.33
C ARG A 119 -19.86 -10.68 -16.67
N PRO A 120 -20.10 -11.59 -17.64
CA PRO A 120 -19.52 -11.51 -18.98
C PRO A 120 -20.07 -10.34 -19.82
N ASP A 121 -21.09 -9.66 -19.30
CA ASP A 121 -21.70 -8.45 -19.86
C ASP A 121 -20.86 -7.17 -19.62
N LEU A 122 -19.92 -7.18 -18.67
CA LEU A 122 -19.13 -6.00 -18.30
C LEU A 122 -17.84 -5.89 -19.13
N ASP A 123 -17.61 -4.70 -19.67
CA ASP A 123 -16.37 -4.35 -20.38
C ASP A 123 -15.32 -3.87 -19.36
N VAL A 124 -14.55 -4.83 -18.86
CA VAL A 124 -13.49 -4.63 -17.88
C VAL A 124 -12.28 -5.52 -18.18
N THR A 125 -11.11 -4.96 -18.02
CA THR A 125 -9.82 -5.68 -18.08
C THR A 125 -9.06 -5.50 -16.78
N PHE A 126 -8.31 -6.53 -16.39
CA PHE A 126 -7.46 -6.48 -15.21
C PHE A 126 -6.16 -7.25 -15.43
N THR A 127 -5.10 -6.71 -14.87
CA THR A 127 -3.74 -7.25 -15.04
C THR A 127 -2.99 -7.18 -13.73
N SER A 128 -2.34 -8.27 -13.34
CA SER A 128 -1.42 -8.22 -12.20
C SER A 128 -0.20 -7.38 -12.54
N VAL A 129 0.03 -6.34 -11.75
CA VAL A 129 1.18 -5.44 -11.86
C VAL A 129 2.05 -5.50 -10.59
N THR A 130 1.90 -6.54 -9.79
CA THR A 130 2.59 -6.72 -8.52
C THR A 130 4.10 -6.54 -8.65
N GLU A 131 4.72 -7.18 -9.64
CA GLU A 131 6.17 -7.14 -9.85
C GLU A 131 6.66 -5.90 -10.59
N GLN A 132 5.75 -5.10 -11.13
CA GLN A 132 6.12 -3.88 -11.85
C GLN A 132 6.40 -2.70 -10.92
N TRP A 133 5.90 -2.76 -9.67
CA TRP A 133 5.96 -1.68 -8.71
C TRP A 133 6.61 -2.11 -7.39
N ALA A 134 7.72 -1.49 -7.03
CA ALA A 134 8.21 -1.48 -5.66
C ALA A 134 7.40 -0.46 -4.86
N GLN A 135 6.89 -0.86 -3.69
CA GLN A 135 6.02 -0.03 -2.85
C GLN A 135 6.49 -0.06 -1.41
N PHE A 136 6.50 1.11 -0.77
CA PHE A 136 7.04 1.29 0.57
C PHE A 136 6.05 2.07 1.43
N ALA A 137 5.80 1.57 2.63
CA ALA A 137 5.08 2.32 3.65
C ALA A 137 6.05 3.22 4.42
N VAL A 138 5.71 4.50 4.53
CA VAL A 138 6.45 5.51 5.29
C VAL A 138 5.52 6.05 6.35
N ALA A 139 5.78 5.73 7.62
CA ALA A 139 4.85 5.98 8.72
C ALA A 139 5.52 6.65 9.92
N GLY A 140 4.82 7.57 10.55
CA GLY A 140 5.26 8.29 11.74
C GLY A 140 5.18 9.80 11.60
N PRO A 141 5.37 10.55 12.69
CA PRO A 141 5.22 12.01 12.70
C PRO A 141 6.14 12.75 11.71
N LYS A 142 7.30 12.17 11.37
CA LYS A 142 8.27 12.73 10.40
C LYS A 142 8.14 12.13 8.99
N ALA A 143 7.09 11.36 8.70
CA ALA A 143 6.90 10.72 7.39
C ALA A 143 6.83 11.73 6.25
N ARG A 144 6.13 12.85 6.46
CA ARG A 144 6.03 13.94 5.48
C ARG A 144 7.36 14.61 5.23
N ASP A 145 8.15 14.86 6.27
CA ASP A 145 9.45 15.51 6.16
C ASP A 145 10.39 14.66 5.30
N LEU A 146 10.42 13.34 5.56
CA LEU A 146 11.20 12.41 4.75
C LEU A 146 10.77 12.44 3.28
N LEU A 147 9.47 12.37 3.01
CA LEU A 147 8.95 12.32 1.65
C LEU A 147 9.17 13.63 0.89
N ASN A 148 9.04 14.78 1.53
CA ASN A 148 9.26 16.07 0.91
C ASN A 148 10.70 16.28 0.41
N GLU A 149 11.67 15.51 0.88
CA GLU A 149 13.05 15.58 0.38
C GLU A 149 13.27 14.77 -0.92
N ILE A 150 12.37 13.86 -1.23
CA ILE A 150 12.49 12.98 -2.41
C ILE A 150 11.41 13.24 -3.47
N LEU A 151 10.36 13.97 -3.11
CA LEU A 151 9.30 14.36 -4.03
C LEU A 151 9.62 15.70 -4.69
N SER A 152 9.23 15.84 -5.96
CA SER A 152 9.41 17.11 -6.70
C SER A 152 8.51 18.24 -6.19
N GLU A 153 7.37 17.89 -5.60
CA GLU A 153 6.40 18.83 -5.04
C GLU A 153 6.14 18.47 -3.57
N PRO A 154 6.04 19.50 -2.69
CA PRO A 154 5.83 19.26 -1.27
C PRO A 154 4.42 18.72 -0.98
N LEU A 155 4.33 17.81 -0.02
CA LEU A 155 3.07 17.29 0.50
C LEU A 155 2.47 18.30 1.50
N THR A 156 1.20 18.64 1.30
CA THR A 156 0.39 19.40 2.25
C THR A 156 -0.88 18.64 2.60
N ASP A 157 -1.52 18.94 3.72
CA ASP A 157 -2.77 18.27 4.10
C ASP A 157 -3.92 18.58 3.15
N ASP A 158 -3.94 19.79 2.58
CA ASP A 158 -4.95 20.20 1.61
C ASP A 158 -4.82 19.44 0.28
N ALA A 159 -3.59 19.30 -0.23
CA ALA A 159 -3.33 18.59 -1.48
C ALA A 159 -3.43 17.06 -1.31
N TRP A 160 -3.04 16.54 -0.14
CA TRP A 160 -2.99 15.12 0.19
C TRP A 160 -3.77 14.79 1.47
N PRO A 161 -5.09 15.01 1.51
CA PRO A 161 -5.93 14.61 2.64
C PRO A 161 -5.92 13.07 2.80
N PHE A 162 -6.28 12.59 3.98
CA PHE A 162 -6.38 11.14 4.22
C PHE A 162 -7.22 10.43 3.14
N MET A 163 -6.75 9.29 2.65
CA MET A 163 -7.30 8.52 1.52
C MET A 163 -7.16 9.23 0.16
N ALA A 164 -6.26 10.19 -0.01
CA ALA A 164 -5.87 10.70 -1.32
C ALA A 164 -4.87 9.77 -2.00
N CYS A 165 -4.86 9.77 -3.33
CA CYS A 165 -3.86 9.10 -4.15
C CYS A 165 -3.59 9.87 -5.44
N GLY A 166 -2.46 9.59 -6.09
CA GLY A 166 -2.14 10.22 -7.35
C GLY A 166 -0.73 9.92 -7.83
N ALA A 167 -0.44 10.42 -9.04
CA ALA A 167 0.91 10.40 -9.60
C ALA A 167 1.80 11.42 -8.90
N VAL A 168 3.06 11.06 -8.71
CA VAL A 168 4.11 11.92 -8.14
C VAL A 168 5.41 11.71 -8.88
N LYS A 169 6.34 12.67 -8.77
CA LYS A 169 7.73 12.48 -9.22
C LYS A 169 8.63 12.27 -8.01
N VAL A 170 9.26 11.10 -7.98
CA VAL A 170 10.18 10.66 -6.92
C VAL A 170 11.60 10.72 -7.47
N LEU A 171 12.41 11.70 -7.04
CA LEU A 171 13.78 11.90 -7.56
C LEU A 171 13.83 11.94 -9.09
N GLY A 172 12.82 12.55 -9.73
CA GLY A 172 12.70 12.66 -11.18
C GLY A 172 12.05 11.45 -11.88
N VAL A 173 11.73 10.37 -11.14
CA VAL A 173 11.05 9.18 -11.68
C VAL A 173 9.55 9.27 -11.42
N GLU A 174 8.75 8.92 -12.41
CA GLU A 174 7.28 8.81 -12.23
C GLU A 174 6.95 7.71 -11.22
N GLY A 175 6.14 8.05 -10.24
CA GLY A 175 5.70 7.18 -9.17
C GLY A 175 4.24 7.41 -8.80
N ARG A 176 3.78 6.71 -7.79
CA ARG A 176 2.43 6.83 -7.21
C ARG A 176 2.55 7.06 -5.72
N LEU A 177 1.67 7.88 -5.18
CA LEU A 177 1.58 8.12 -3.74
C LEU A 177 0.14 7.88 -3.27
N PHE A 178 0.02 7.23 -2.12
CA PHE A 178 -1.25 6.94 -1.46
C PHE A 178 -1.18 7.43 -0.02
N ARG A 179 -2.10 8.29 0.39
CA ARG A 179 -2.20 8.81 1.77
C ARG A 179 -3.05 7.86 2.60
N ILE A 180 -2.49 6.70 2.89
CA ILE A 180 -3.12 5.60 3.64
C ILE A 180 -2.25 5.19 4.82
N SER A 181 -2.83 4.53 5.81
CA SER A 181 -2.12 4.10 7.01
C SER A 181 -2.63 2.76 7.49
N PHE A 182 -1.76 1.76 7.51
CA PHE A 182 -2.02 0.49 8.16
C PHE A 182 -1.62 0.51 9.64
N SER A 183 -0.59 1.27 10.00
CA SER A 183 -0.10 1.41 11.37
C SER A 183 -0.97 2.30 12.27
N GLY A 184 -1.93 3.02 11.68
CA GLY A 184 -2.72 4.03 12.40
C GLY A 184 -1.99 5.33 12.70
N GLU A 185 -0.70 5.44 12.37
CA GLU A 185 0.07 6.68 12.45
C GLU A 185 -0.04 7.52 11.17
N HIS A 186 0.48 8.73 11.18
CA HIS A 186 0.59 9.55 9.97
C HIS A 186 1.44 8.82 8.94
N ALA A 187 0.84 8.35 7.85
CA ALA A 187 1.54 7.47 6.92
C ALA A 187 1.17 7.72 5.46
N TYR A 188 2.05 7.27 4.61
CA TYR A 188 1.90 7.22 3.16
C TYR A 188 2.44 5.89 2.63
N GLU A 189 1.93 5.48 1.48
CA GLU A 189 2.59 4.45 0.67
C GLU A 189 3.07 5.09 -0.64
N ILE A 190 4.33 4.89 -0.97
CA ILE A 190 4.97 5.41 -2.17
C ILE A 190 5.41 4.25 -3.06
N ALA A 191 5.07 4.31 -4.34
CA ALA A 191 5.41 3.28 -5.31
C ALA A 191 6.19 3.88 -6.49
N VAL A 192 7.23 3.15 -6.91
CA VAL A 192 8.02 3.44 -8.11
C VAL A 192 8.16 2.19 -8.98
N PRO A 193 8.47 2.30 -10.28
CA PRO A 193 8.80 1.12 -11.08
C PRO A 193 9.87 0.27 -10.40
N SER A 194 9.69 -1.05 -10.36
CA SER A 194 10.44 -1.97 -9.49
C SER A 194 11.96 -1.87 -9.63
N ARG A 195 12.48 -1.53 -10.82
CA ARG A 195 13.92 -1.31 -11.06
C ARG A 195 14.57 -0.21 -10.21
N TYR A 196 13.77 0.71 -9.66
CA TYR A 196 14.26 1.79 -8.79
C TYR A 196 14.06 1.49 -7.29
N GLY A 197 13.42 0.35 -6.96
CA GLY A 197 12.98 0.02 -5.61
C GLY A 197 14.11 -0.05 -4.61
N ASP A 198 15.17 -0.83 -4.89
CA ASP A 198 16.31 -0.98 -3.96
C ASP A 198 17.00 0.36 -3.65
N ALA A 199 17.26 1.15 -4.69
CA ALA A 199 17.91 2.45 -4.52
C ALA A 199 17.06 3.43 -3.70
N LEU A 200 15.73 3.45 -3.94
CA LEU A 200 14.80 4.28 -3.18
C LEU A 200 14.70 3.81 -1.74
N PHE A 201 14.55 2.51 -1.49
CA PHE A 201 14.46 1.95 -0.15
C PHE A 201 15.68 2.31 0.70
N ARG A 202 16.89 2.08 0.19
CA ARG A 202 18.14 2.42 0.87
C ARG A 202 18.22 3.91 1.21
N ARG A 203 17.84 4.76 0.28
CA ARG A 203 17.82 6.21 0.50
C ARG A 203 16.84 6.61 1.60
N MET A 204 15.61 6.07 1.56
CA MET A 204 14.59 6.36 2.58
C MET A 204 14.99 5.83 3.96
N VAL A 205 15.56 4.62 4.05
CA VAL A 205 16.03 4.04 5.31
C VAL A 205 17.14 4.90 5.91
N LYS A 206 18.17 5.25 5.10
CA LYS A 206 19.23 6.13 5.57
C LYS A 206 18.67 7.46 6.10
N ARG A 207 17.74 8.06 5.39
CA ARG A 207 17.15 9.32 5.84
C ARG A 207 16.28 9.16 7.08
N ALA A 208 15.54 8.05 7.18
CA ALA A 208 14.78 7.73 8.38
C ALA A 208 15.70 7.62 9.61
N GLU A 209 16.86 6.99 9.46
CA GLU A 209 17.87 6.90 10.53
C GLU A 209 18.40 8.27 10.94
N ASP A 210 18.70 9.16 9.99
CA ASP A 210 19.10 10.55 10.27
C ASP A 210 18.00 11.33 11.04
N LEU A 211 16.73 10.97 10.85
CA LEU A 211 15.59 11.55 11.55
C LEU A 211 15.27 10.85 12.89
N GLY A 212 16.05 9.84 13.30
CA GLY A 212 15.87 9.07 14.53
C GLY A 212 14.92 7.88 14.39
N GLY A 213 14.59 7.49 13.17
CA GLY A 213 13.78 6.33 12.82
C GLY A 213 14.58 5.19 12.20
N GLY A 214 13.98 4.46 11.26
CA GLY A 214 14.66 3.37 10.55
C GLY A 214 13.71 2.42 9.84
N PRO A 215 14.20 1.28 9.34
CA PRO A 215 13.37 0.26 8.77
C PRO A 215 12.55 -0.44 9.85
N TYR A 216 11.35 -0.92 9.50
CA TYR A 216 10.53 -1.75 10.38
C TYR A 216 9.93 -2.93 9.63
N GLY A 217 9.81 -4.05 10.32
CA GLY A 217 9.31 -5.31 9.78
C GLY A 217 7.87 -5.61 10.13
N MET A 218 7.46 -6.83 9.80
CA MET A 218 6.06 -7.28 9.93
C MET A 218 5.61 -7.39 11.39
N GLU A 219 6.53 -7.75 12.32
CA GLU A 219 6.18 -7.83 13.76
C GLU A 219 5.79 -6.46 14.30
N ALA A 220 6.60 -5.43 14.03
CA ALA A 220 6.29 -4.06 14.43
C ALA A 220 5.00 -3.55 13.76
N LEU A 221 4.80 -3.86 12.46
CA LEU A 221 3.59 -3.48 11.74
C LEU A 221 2.32 -4.09 12.37
N ASN A 222 2.38 -5.37 12.76
CA ASN A 222 1.27 -6.05 13.43
C ASN A 222 0.97 -5.47 14.82
N VAL A 223 2.00 -5.17 15.61
CA VAL A 223 1.84 -4.52 16.92
C VAL A 223 1.16 -3.14 16.75
N LEU A 224 1.68 -2.30 15.85
CA LEU A 224 1.13 -0.96 15.58
C LEU A 224 -0.35 -1.01 15.19
N ARG A 225 -0.72 -1.95 14.31
CA ARG A 225 -2.10 -2.15 13.88
C ARG A 225 -3.01 -2.54 15.04
N ILE A 226 -2.61 -3.54 15.83
CA ILE A 226 -3.41 -4.06 16.95
C ILE A 226 -3.59 -2.98 18.03
N GLU A 227 -2.56 -2.22 18.34
CA GLU A 227 -2.63 -1.14 19.35
C GLU A 227 -3.54 0.02 18.92
N LYS A 228 -3.76 0.17 17.62
CA LYS A 228 -4.62 1.25 17.11
C LYS A 228 -6.10 0.85 17.03
N GLY A 229 -6.41 -0.43 17.06
CA GLY A 229 -7.77 -1.00 17.05
C GLY A 229 -8.21 -1.48 15.69
#